data_503c707dd640cc28e0af79c4d91070e7
#
_entry.id   503c707dd640cc28e0af79c4d91070e7
#
_cell.length_a   1.000
_cell.length_b   1.000
_cell.length_c   1.000
_cell.angle_alpha   90.00
_cell.angle_beta   90.00
_cell.angle_gamma   90.00
#
_symmetry.space_group_name_H-M   'P 1'
#
loop_
_entity.id
_entity.type
_entity.pdbx_description
1 polymer ?
#
loop_
_entity_poly.entity_id
_entity_poly.type
_entity_poly.pdbx_seq_one_letter_code
_entity_poly.pdbx_strand_id
1 'polypeptide(L)'
;MVLSPTTIQHSITSCSWNYFDKKFFLKQKKLIVEKTILYQNKKILYRNIGNGNPVMLVHGFGEDGSVWHAQVEFLKDKYHLIIPDIPGSGRSEMINDMSMEGMAEVLHSIIHEENIDTCTVIGHSMGGYITLALVESYWNHVNAFGLFHSTAFADTEEKKQIRKKGIEFIKQHGAFEFLKTSTPNLFSPKSKSQIADSIEDFIASLANFSPDALVSYYEAMMKRPDRTAILKNTKNPVLFIAGEHDNAVPLDDVLKQCHLPEKSYIHILKNSGHMGMMEETEKANQILEEFLDNK
;
A
#
# COMPACT_ATOMS: atom_id res chain seq x y z
N MET A 1 29.00 33.14 -64.45
CA MET A 1 27.59 32.79 -64.76
C MET A 1 26.99 32.14 -63.52
N VAL A 2 26.15 32.89 -62.85
CA VAL A 2 25.56 32.52 -61.56
C VAL A 2 24.22 31.89 -61.84
N LEU A 3 23.99 30.69 -61.33
CA LEU A 3 22.68 30.07 -61.34
C LEU A 3 22.09 30.11 -59.90
N SER A 4 20.94 30.75 -59.79
CA SER A 4 20.15 30.92 -58.57
C SER A 4 19.39 29.64 -58.18
N PRO A 5 19.15 29.36 -56.88
CA PRO A 5 18.34 28.20 -56.43
C PRO A 5 16.86 28.52 -56.42
N THR A 6 16.09 27.63 -56.97
CA THR A 6 14.63 27.62 -57.03
C THR A 6 14.03 27.28 -55.67
N THR A 7 13.21 28.19 -55.15
CA THR A 7 12.46 28.01 -53.90
C THR A 7 11.23 27.12 -54.15
N ILE A 8 11.14 25.98 -53.49
CA ILE A 8 9.92 25.16 -53.45
C ILE A 8 9.11 25.61 -52.24
N GLN A 9 7.99 26.26 -52.50
CA GLN A 9 6.98 26.55 -51.47
C GLN A 9 6.15 25.29 -51.21
N HIS A 10 6.22 24.75 -49.99
CA HIS A 10 5.28 23.79 -49.48
C HIS A 10 4.16 24.54 -48.77
N SER A 11 2.96 24.47 -49.33
CA SER A 11 1.73 24.94 -48.69
C SER A 11 1.37 24.02 -47.50
N ILE A 12 1.50 24.55 -46.29
CA ILE A 12 0.97 23.91 -45.10
C ILE A 12 -0.50 24.27 -45.01
N THR A 13 -1.35 23.32 -45.33
CA THR A 13 -2.79 23.40 -45.04
C THR A 13 -2.97 23.31 -43.53
N SER A 14 -3.44 24.40 -42.95
CA SER A 14 -3.85 24.49 -41.53
C SER A 14 -5.01 23.53 -41.25
N CYS A 15 -4.72 22.40 -40.60
CA CYS A 15 -5.73 21.56 -40.01
C CYS A 15 -6.20 22.25 -38.71
N SER A 16 -7.40 22.84 -38.75
CA SER A 16 -8.04 23.42 -37.60
C SER A 16 -8.43 22.33 -36.61
N TRP A 17 -7.58 22.13 -35.60
CA TRP A 17 -7.94 21.30 -34.43
C TRP A 17 -9.04 22.01 -33.65
N ASN A 18 -10.21 21.39 -33.58
CA ASN A 18 -11.38 21.91 -32.91
C ASN A 18 -11.08 22.17 -31.42
N TYR A 19 -11.48 23.34 -30.94
CA TYR A 19 -11.38 23.81 -29.55
C TYR A 19 -12.01 22.82 -28.52
N PHE A 20 -12.86 21.91 -28.99
CA PHE A 20 -13.48 20.84 -28.20
C PHE A 20 -12.51 19.73 -27.81
N ASP A 21 -11.54 19.37 -28.66
CA ASP A 21 -10.57 18.29 -28.37
C ASP A 21 -9.53 18.71 -27.32
N LYS A 22 -9.12 19.98 -27.31
CA LYS A 22 -8.21 20.47 -26.27
C LYS A 22 -8.82 20.44 -24.86
N LYS A 23 -10.13 20.70 -24.72
CA LYS A 23 -10.80 20.59 -23.42
C LYS A 23 -11.00 19.14 -22.98
N PHE A 24 -11.11 18.21 -23.90
CA PHE A 24 -11.24 16.78 -23.60
C PHE A 24 -9.88 16.17 -23.16
N PHE A 25 -8.78 16.53 -23.84
CA PHE A 25 -7.42 16.09 -23.45
C PHE A 25 -6.90 16.76 -22.17
N LEU A 26 -7.35 17.95 -21.81
CA LEU A 26 -7.02 18.63 -20.56
C LEU A 26 -7.81 18.09 -19.35
N LYS A 27 -8.83 17.25 -19.56
CA LYS A 27 -9.69 16.71 -18.51
C LYS A 27 -9.18 15.42 -17.88
N GLN A 28 -8.04 14.86 -18.31
CA GLN A 28 -7.54 13.56 -17.87
C GLN A 28 -6.04 13.45 -17.62
N LYS A 29 -5.45 14.43 -16.95
CA LYS A 29 -4.31 14.16 -16.10
C LYS A 29 -4.67 14.64 -14.70
N LYS A 30 -5.40 13.83 -13.93
CA LYS A 30 -5.36 13.96 -12.48
C LYS A 30 -3.90 13.71 -12.09
N LEU A 31 -3.19 14.79 -11.81
CA LEU A 31 -1.78 14.74 -11.46
C LEU A 31 -1.63 13.90 -10.20
N ILE A 32 -0.78 12.88 -10.26
CA ILE A 32 -0.19 12.29 -9.07
C ILE A 32 0.66 13.40 -8.46
N VAL A 33 0.25 13.93 -7.32
CA VAL A 33 1.03 14.93 -6.60
C VAL A 33 1.81 14.21 -5.51
N GLU A 34 3.12 14.14 -5.69
CA GLU A 34 4.01 13.70 -4.62
C GLU A 34 4.17 14.84 -3.63
N LYS A 35 3.91 14.56 -2.36
CA LYS A 35 4.03 15.49 -1.26
C LYS A 35 4.99 14.95 -0.20
N THR A 36 5.50 15.85 0.61
CA THR A 36 6.38 15.51 1.73
C THR A 36 5.95 16.29 2.96
N ILE A 37 5.75 15.61 4.08
CA ILE A 37 5.66 16.26 5.40
C ILE A 37 6.98 16.15 6.14
N LEU A 38 7.21 17.06 7.08
CA LEU A 38 8.29 16.96 8.06
C LEU A 38 7.71 16.47 9.39
N TYR A 39 7.95 15.21 9.70
CA TYR A 39 7.59 14.63 10.99
C TYR A 39 8.85 14.52 11.87
N GLN A 40 8.92 15.28 12.97
CA GLN A 40 10.10 15.31 13.86
C GLN A 40 11.42 15.54 13.09
N ASN A 41 11.43 16.47 12.14
CA ASN A 41 12.55 16.77 11.22
C ASN A 41 12.93 15.63 10.25
N LYS A 42 12.08 14.62 10.07
CA LYS A 42 12.23 13.55 9.11
C LYS A 42 11.29 13.77 7.94
N LYS A 43 11.78 13.57 6.73
CA LYS A 43 10.97 13.68 5.50
C LYS A 43 10.16 12.40 5.30
N ILE A 44 8.85 12.54 5.22
CA ILE A 44 7.93 11.45 4.91
C ILE A 44 7.23 11.78 3.60
N LEU A 45 7.43 10.92 2.61
CA LEU A 45 6.80 11.04 1.30
C LEU A 45 5.43 10.36 1.29
N TYR A 46 4.50 10.96 0.58
CA TYR A 46 3.24 10.31 0.20
C TYR A 46 2.75 10.84 -1.15
N ARG A 47 1.93 10.04 -1.82
CA ARG A 47 1.25 10.45 -3.05
C ARG A 47 -0.17 10.82 -2.72
N ASN A 48 -0.61 11.96 -3.25
CA ASN A 48 -1.98 12.49 -3.12
C ASN A 48 -2.60 12.54 -4.51
N ILE A 49 -3.69 11.79 -4.72
CA ILE A 49 -4.21 11.50 -6.06
C ILE A 49 -5.73 11.53 -6.05
N GLY A 50 -6.30 12.15 -7.05
CA GLY A 50 -7.76 12.13 -7.21
C GLY A 50 -8.51 13.11 -6.32
N ASN A 51 -9.82 12.97 -6.25
CA ASN A 51 -10.73 13.76 -5.43
C ASN A 51 -11.92 12.87 -5.03
N GLY A 52 -12.63 13.20 -3.97
CA GLY A 52 -13.76 12.43 -3.45
C GLY A 52 -13.54 12.01 -2.02
N ASN A 53 -14.14 10.90 -1.62
CA ASN A 53 -13.98 10.40 -0.25
C ASN A 53 -12.53 9.96 -0.01
N PRO A 54 -11.89 10.39 1.10
CA PRO A 54 -10.50 10.05 1.39
C PRO A 54 -10.30 8.56 1.68
N VAL A 55 -9.28 7.98 1.04
CA VAL A 55 -8.85 6.58 1.24
C VAL A 55 -7.33 6.56 1.35
N MET A 56 -6.82 6.02 2.43
CA MET A 56 -5.39 5.79 2.62
C MET A 56 -5.06 4.32 2.39
N LEU A 57 -4.07 4.04 1.53
CA LEU A 57 -3.57 2.70 1.25
C LEU A 57 -2.16 2.55 1.83
N VAL A 58 -2.03 1.72 2.86
CA VAL A 58 -0.79 1.55 3.63
C VAL A 58 -0.13 0.22 3.24
N HIS A 59 1.08 0.30 2.71
CA HIS A 59 1.84 -0.87 2.26
C HIS A 59 2.44 -1.69 3.41
N GLY A 60 3.01 -2.86 3.09
CA GLY A 60 3.56 -3.82 4.04
C GLY A 60 5.08 -3.74 4.22
N PHE A 61 5.63 -4.81 4.81
CA PHE A 61 7.05 -5.01 5.05
C PHE A 61 7.83 -5.22 3.76
N GLY A 62 8.93 -4.49 3.58
CA GLY A 62 9.78 -4.62 2.39
C GLY A 62 9.11 -4.14 1.10
N GLU A 63 8.17 -3.21 1.21
CA GLU A 63 7.43 -2.59 0.12
C GLU A 63 7.54 -1.07 0.20
N ASP A 64 7.01 -0.38 -0.80
CA ASP A 64 6.68 1.04 -0.76
C ASP A 64 5.27 1.28 -1.36
N GLY A 65 4.82 2.51 -1.38
CA GLY A 65 3.49 2.84 -1.89
C GLY A 65 3.23 2.47 -3.35
N SER A 66 4.26 2.11 -4.13
CA SER A 66 4.09 1.68 -5.53
C SER A 66 3.41 0.32 -5.66
N VAL A 67 3.41 -0.50 -4.61
CA VAL A 67 2.70 -1.79 -4.59
C VAL A 67 1.20 -1.63 -4.89
N TRP A 68 0.64 -0.46 -4.60
CA TRP A 68 -0.75 -0.10 -4.84
C TRP A 68 -1.04 0.47 -6.23
N HIS A 69 -0.06 0.45 -7.17
CA HIS A 69 -0.19 1.12 -8.47
C HIS A 69 -1.49 0.75 -9.21
N ALA A 70 -1.83 -0.53 -9.29
CA ALA A 70 -3.02 -1.01 -10.00
C ALA A 70 -4.33 -0.56 -9.32
N GLN A 71 -4.36 -0.53 -7.98
CA GLN A 71 -5.49 -0.06 -7.19
C GLN A 71 -5.66 1.46 -7.35
N VAL A 72 -4.54 2.20 -7.36
CA VAL A 72 -4.53 3.63 -7.61
C VAL A 72 -5.10 3.96 -8.98
N GLU A 73 -4.63 3.30 -10.04
CA GLU A 73 -5.13 3.52 -11.39
C GLU A 73 -6.63 3.25 -11.53
N PHE A 74 -7.14 2.26 -10.81
CA PHE A 74 -8.56 1.90 -10.82
C PHE A 74 -9.43 2.86 -10.00
N LEU A 75 -8.96 3.32 -8.83
CA LEU A 75 -9.77 4.08 -7.87
C LEU A 75 -9.64 5.61 -7.99
N LYS A 76 -8.57 6.14 -8.62
CA LYS A 76 -8.21 7.57 -8.63
C LYS A 76 -9.29 8.51 -9.19
N ASP A 77 -10.18 8.01 -10.04
CA ASP A 77 -11.23 8.83 -10.64
C ASP A 77 -12.44 9.05 -9.72
N LYS A 78 -12.57 8.23 -8.68
CA LYS A 78 -13.72 8.20 -7.80
C LYS A 78 -13.39 8.61 -6.36
N TYR A 79 -12.13 8.37 -5.93
CA TYR A 79 -11.70 8.61 -4.55
C TYR A 79 -10.50 9.55 -4.48
N HIS A 80 -10.35 10.18 -3.31
CA HIS A 80 -9.14 10.90 -2.93
C HIS A 80 -8.18 9.92 -2.26
N LEU A 81 -7.14 9.52 -2.99
CA LEU A 81 -6.20 8.48 -2.56
C LEU A 81 -4.96 9.09 -1.92
N ILE A 82 -4.59 8.58 -0.76
CA ILE A 82 -3.39 8.94 0.00
C ILE A 82 -2.54 7.68 0.13
N ILE A 83 -1.35 7.70 -0.46
CA ILE A 83 -0.46 6.53 -0.54
C ILE A 83 0.87 6.91 0.11
N PRO A 84 1.04 6.71 1.43
CA PRO A 84 2.31 6.97 2.08
C PRO A 84 3.36 5.93 1.71
N ASP A 85 4.62 6.37 1.59
CA ASP A 85 5.75 5.51 1.87
C ASP A 85 5.94 5.56 3.39
N ILE A 86 5.71 4.45 4.11
CA ILE A 86 5.86 4.44 5.58
C ILE A 86 7.32 4.75 5.98
N PRO A 87 7.59 5.25 7.20
CA PRO A 87 8.94 5.57 7.63
C PRO A 87 9.96 4.47 7.37
N GLY A 88 11.03 4.76 6.62
CA GLY A 88 12.08 3.81 6.24
C GLY A 88 11.84 3.08 4.91
N SER A 89 10.71 3.31 4.23
CA SER A 89 10.41 2.74 2.91
C SER A 89 10.47 3.79 1.82
N GLY A 90 10.73 3.36 0.60
CA GLY A 90 10.75 4.22 -0.58
C GLY A 90 11.67 5.42 -0.39
N ARG A 91 11.09 6.63 -0.37
CA ARG A 91 11.83 7.88 -0.13
C ARG A 91 11.54 8.52 1.24
N SER A 92 10.86 7.81 2.12
CA SER A 92 10.62 8.26 3.50
C SER A 92 11.79 7.90 4.41
N GLU A 93 12.24 8.88 5.20
CA GLU A 93 13.27 8.66 6.19
C GLU A 93 12.74 7.81 7.36
N MET A 94 13.64 7.10 8.03
CA MET A 94 13.33 6.46 9.30
C MET A 94 13.07 7.52 10.38
N ILE A 95 12.09 7.28 11.24
CA ILE A 95 11.79 8.11 12.41
C ILE A 95 12.42 7.53 13.67
N ASN A 96 12.37 8.28 14.78
CA ASN A 96 12.98 7.79 16.03
C ASN A 96 12.21 6.62 16.64
N ASP A 97 10.89 6.64 16.56
CA ASP A 97 10.02 5.56 17.04
C ASP A 97 9.47 4.76 15.85
N MET A 98 10.15 3.68 15.52
CA MET A 98 9.74 2.75 14.44
C MET A 98 8.73 1.69 14.91
N SER A 99 8.08 1.87 16.07
CA SER A 99 6.97 1.01 16.50
C SER A 99 5.75 1.15 15.57
N MET A 100 4.77 0.23 15.67
CA MET A 100 3.51 0.35 14.93
C MET A 100 2.77 1.63 15.34
N GLU A 101 2.87 2.03 16.60
CA GLU A 101 2.31 3.23 17.16
C GLU A 101 2.98 4.49 16.57
N GLY A 102 4.32 4.55 16.56
CA GLY A 102 5.06 5.67 15.99
C GLY A 102 4.80 5.85 14.48
N MET A 103 4.71 4.75 13.73
CA MET A 103 4.33 4.81 12.32
C MET A 103 2.86 5.23 12.14
N ALA A 104 1.96 4.84 13.03
CA ALA A 104 0.56 5.28 13.01
C ALA A 104 0.43 6.79 13.28
N GLU A 105 1.25 7.37 14.16
CA GLU A 105 1.31 8.82 14.37
C GLU A 105 1.72 9.57 13.08
N VAL A 106 2.62 9.00 12.29
CA VAL A 106 2.98 9.57 10.98
C VAL A 106 1.78 9.57 10.04
N LEU A 107 1.02 8.46 9.95
CA LEU A 107 -0.20 8.41 9.14
C LEU A 107 -1.22 9.44 9.61
N HIS A 108 -1.42 9.59 10.92
CA HIS A 108 -2.28 10.63 11.48
C HIS A 108 -1.81 12.04 11.11
N SER A 109 -0.49 12.29 11.14
CA SER A 109 0.07 13.57 10.72
C SER A 109 -0.20 13.90 9.24
N ILE A 110 -0.21 12.90 8.37
CA ILE A 110 -0.61 13.06 6.96
C ILE A 110 -2.10 13.41 6.84
N ILE A 111 -2.97 12.73 7.60
CA ILE A 111 -4.42 13.02 7.64
C ILE A 111 -4.65 14.48 8.06
N HIS A 112 -3.93 14.94 9.08
CA HIS A 112 -4.02 16.33 9.58
C HIS A 112 -3.48 17.34 8.55
N GLU A 113 -2.34 17.07 7.90
CA GLU A 113 -1.75 17.94 6.87
C GLU A 113 -2.69 18.14 5.68
N GLU A 114 -3.42 17.09 5.30
CA GLU A 114 -4.40 17.14 4.21
C GLU A 114 -5.76 17.72 4.63
N ASN A 115 -5.90 18.17 5.90
CA ASN A 115 -7.16 18.68 6.47
C ASN A 115 -8.33 17.72 6.27
N ILE A 116 -8.09 16.43 6.51
CA ILE A 116 -9.08 15.38 6.37
C ILE A 116 -9.71 15.09 7.74
N ASP A 117 -11.01 15.24 7.83
CA ASP A 117 -11.75 14.94 9.05
C ASP A 117 -11.78 13.43 9.33
N THR A 118 -12.14 12.65 8.31
CA THR A 118 -12.16 11.18 8.40
C THR A 118 -11.75 10.54 7.08
N CYS A 119 -11.08 9.39 7.14
CA CYS A 119 -10.74 8.60 5.96
C CYS A 119 -10.98 7.11 6.20
N THR A 120 -11.07 6.36 5.09
CA THR A 120 -10.95 4.89 5.12
C THR A 120 -9.48 4.52 5.02
N VAL A 121 -9.02 3.60 5.85
CA VAL A 121 -7.62 3.15 5.84
C VAL A 121 -7.54 1.66 5.52
N ILE A 122 -6.87 1.31 4.44
CA ILE A 122 -6.64 -0.09 4.04
C ILE A 122 -5.15 -0.40 4.22
N GLY A 123 -4.84 -1.34 5.11
CA GLY A 123 -3.46 -1.74 5.37
C GLY A 123 -3.16 -3.14 4.87
N HIS A 124 -2.12 -3.26 4.05
CA HIS A 124 -1.58 -4.54 3.63
C HIS A 124 -0.57 -5.08 4.65
N SER A 125 -0.74 -6.33 5.09
CA SER A 125 0.24 -7.01 5.94
C SER A 125 0.64 -6.17 7.17
N MET A 126 1.90 -5.76 7.30
CA MET A 126 2.39 -4.84 8.34
C MET A 126 1.61 -3.50 8.33
N GLY A 127 1.22 -3.01 7.16
CA GLY A 127 0.36 -1.83 7.04
C GLY A 127 -0.97 -1.98 7.77
N GLY A 128 -1.51 -3.20 7.86
CA GLY A 128 -2.69 -3.50 8.68
C GLY A 128 -2.42 -3.42 10.19
N TYR A 129 -1.21 -3.78 10.64
CA TYR A 129 -0.81 -3.60 12.04
C TYR A 129 -0.73 -2.12 12.40
N ILE A 130 -0.17 -1.30 11.48
CA ILE A 130 -0.10 0.15 11.63
C ILE A 130 -1.52 0.76 11.60
N THR A 131 -2.39 0.27 10.71
CA THR A 131 -3.79 0.68 10.64
C THR A 131 -4.53 0.42 11.96
N LEU A 132 -4.33 -0.75 12.57
CA LEU A 132 -4.94 -1.04 13.87
C LEU A 132 -4.40 -0.13 14.99
N ALA A 133 -3.10 0.22 14.99
CA ALA A 133 -2.54 1.19 15.92
C ALA A 133 -3.12 2.60 15.70
N LEU A 134 -3.34 2.98 14.44
CA LEU A 134 -4.00 4.25 14.08
C LEU A 134 -5.45 4.28 14.59
N VAL A 135 -6.21 3.19 14.37
CA VAL A 135 -7.60 3.09 14.87
C VAL A 135 -7.64 3.13 16.39
N GLU A 136 -6.70 2.48 17.08
CA GLU A 136 -6.62 2.50 18.55
C GLU A 136 -6.46 3.90 19.11
N SER A 137 -5.56 4.70 18.52
CA SER A 137 -5.21 6.03 19.03
C SER A 137 -6.07 7.17 18.47
N TYR A 138 -6.56 7.01 17.23
CA TYR A 138 -7.19 8.08 16.44
C TYR A 138 -8.49 7.62 15.75
N TRP A 139 -9.29 6.81 16.45
CA TRP A 139 -10.53 6.20 15.95
C TRP A 139 -11.51 7.21 15.32
N ASN A 140 -11.55 8.45 15.81
CA ASN A 140 -12.39 9.53 15.32
C ASN A 140 -12.01 10.05 13.91
N HIS A 141 -10.80 9.75 13.44
CA HIS A 141 -10.33 10.09 12.10
C HIS A 141 -10.43 8.91 11.10
N VAL A 142 -10.91 7.75 11.56
CA VAL A 142 -11.07 6.56 10.71
C VAL A 142 -12.53 6.16 10.66
N ASN A 143 -13.18 6.28 9.50
CA ASN A 143 -14.60 5.93 9.33
C ASN A 143 -14.85 4.49 8.89
N ALA A 144 -13.85 3.81 8.36
CA ALA A 144 -13.81 2.39 8.03
C ALA A 144 -12.35 1.95 7.84
N PHE A 145 -12.05 0.69 7.99
CA PHE A 145 -10.70 0.20 7.73
C PHE A 145 -10.69 -1.22 7.16
N GLY A 146 -9.57 -1.58 6.51
CA GLY A 146 -9.37 -2.89 5.92
C GLY A 146 -8.05 -3.54 6.34
N LEU A 147 -8.12 -4.82 6.62
CA LEU A 147 -6.99 -5.72 6.83
C LEU A 147 -6.80 -6.56 5.57
N PHE A 148 -5.93 -6.08 4.69
CA PHE A 148 -5.60 -6.74 3.43
C PHE A 148 -4.41 -7.67 3.68
N HIS A 149 -4.63 -8.99 3.68
CA HIS A 149 -3.63 -10.00 4.07
C HIS A 149 -2.98 -9.68 5.43
N SER A 150 -3.80 -9.33 6.43
CA SER A 150 -3.31 -8.89 7.73
C SER A 150 -4.14 -9.47 8.87
N THR A 151 -3.69 -9.24 10.10
CA THR A 151 -4.28 -9.82 11.31
C THR A 151 -4.15 -8.85 12.49
N ALA A 152 -5.09 -8.94 13.44
CA ALA A 152 -5.01 -8.21 14.71
C ALA A 152 -4.23 -8.97 15.80
N PHE A 153 -3.86 -10.22 15.57
CA PHE A 153 -3.10 -11.02 16.53
C PHE A 153 -1.67 -10.51 16.70
N ALA A 154 -1.15 -10.62 17.91
CA ALA A 154 0.29 -10.53 18.16
C ALA A 154 1.05 -11.67 17.48
N ASP A 155 2.36 -11.51 17.29
CA ASP A 155 3.21 -12.63 16.83
C ASP A 155 3.27 -13.74 17.87
N THR A 156 3.12 -14.98 17.42
CA THR A 156 3.45 -16.17 18.22
C THR A 156 4.96 -16.27 18.45
N GLU A 157 5.39 -17.07 19.41
CA GLU A 157 6.82 -17.26 19.66
C GLU A 157 7.54 -17.86 18.43
N GLU A 158 6.86 -18.73 17.66
CA GLU A 158 7.39 -19.27 16.40
C GLU A 158 7.61 -18.16 15.36
N LYS A 159 6.63 -17.28 15.20
CA LYS A 159 6.76 -16.12 14.29
C LYS A 159 7.89 -15.19 14.74
N LYS A 160 8.03 -14.93 16.04
CA LYS A 160 9.15 -14.13 16.59
C LYS A 160 10.50 -14.78 16.31
N GLN A 161 10.62 -16.11 16.42
CA GLN A 161 11.87 -16.81 16.10
C GLN A 161 12.22 -16.73 14.60
N ILE A 162 11.22 -16.84 13.72
CA ILE A 162 11.42 -16.65 12.27
C ILE A 162 11.92 -15.24 11.98
N ARG A 163 11.32 -14.20 12.60
CA ARG A 163 11.78 -12.81 12.40
C ARG A 163 13.18 -12.56 12.94
N LYS A 164 13.57 -13.15 14.09
CA LYS A 164 14.94 -13.08 14.62
C LYS A 164 15.96 -13.65 13.62
N LYS A 165 15.68 -14.82 13.03
CA LYS A 165 16.50 -15.40 11.97
C LYS A 165 16.58 -14.51 10.74
N GLY A 166 15.46 -13.86 10.36
CA GLY A 166 15.42 -12.87 9.29
C GLY A 166 16.31 -11.66 9.58
N ILE A 167 16.28 -11.13 10.82
CA ILE A 167 17.16 -10.04 11.26
C ILE A 167 18.63 -10.45 11.16
N GLU A 168 18.99 -11.64 11.62
CA GLU A 168 20.35 -12.15 11.51
C GLU A 168 20.81 -12.25 10.06
N PHE A 169 19.94 -12.78 9.18
CA PHE A 169 20.23 -12.87 7.76
C PHE A 169 20.42 -11.49 7.12
N ILE A 170 19.52 -10.52 7.41
CA ILE A 170 19.63 -9.15 6.90
C ILE A 170 20.95 -8.51 7.33
N LYS A 171 21.34 -8.68 8.60
CA LYS A 171 22.60 -8.12 9.13
C LYS A 171 23.85 -8.75 8.49
N GLN A 172 23.78 -10.01 8.07
CA GLN A 172 24.91 -10.73 7.47
C GLN A 172 25.01 -10.54 5.96
N HIS A 173 23.87 -10.48 5.25
CA HIS A 173 23.80 -10.55 3.80
C HIS A 173 23.19 -9.30 3.14
N GLY A 174 22.62 -8.39 3.94
CA GLY A 174 21.97 -7.17 3.47
C GLY A 174 20.48 -7.36 3.12
N ALA A 175 19.80 -6.22 2.93
CA ALA A 175 18.36 -6.17 2.70
C ALA A 175 17.96 -6.84 1.38
N PHE A 176 18.70 -6.56 0.30
CA PHE A 176 18.32 -7.05 -1.01
C PHE A 176 18.38 -8.58 -1.12
N GLU A 177 19.43 -9.20 -0.60
CA GLU A 177 19.55 -10.68 -0.61
C GLU A 177 18.44 -11.33 0.22
N PHE A 178 18.06 -10.69 1.34
CA PHE A 178 16.92 -11.14 2.12
C PHE A 178 15.61 -11.04 1.33
N LEU A 179 15.30 -9.87 0.76
CA LEU A 179 14.07 -9.64 0.00
C LEU A 179 14.01 -10.52 -1.26
N LYS A 180 15.12 -10.68 -1.98
CA LYS A 180 15.21 -11.55 -3.15
C LYS A 180 14.87 -13.01 -2.85
N THR A 181 15.23 -13.49 -1.67
CA THR A 181 14.97 -14.88 -1.26
C THR A 181 13.60 -15.06 -0.61
N SER A 182 13.11 -14.06 0.11
CA SER A 182 11.85 -14.14 0.86
C SER A 182 10.62 -13.76 0.04
N THR A 183 10.71 -12.73 -0.80
CA THR A 183 9.57 -12.19 -1.57
C THR A 183 8.88 -13.23 -2.48
N PRO A 184 9.57 -14.12 -3.20
CA PRO A 184 8.90 -15.14 -3.99
C PRO A 184 7.97 -16.05 -3.18
N ASN A 185 8.22 -16.22 -1.87
CA ASN A 185 7.40 -17.07 -1.01
C ASN A 185 6.08 -16.41 -0.58
N LEU A 186 5.91 -15.13 -0.86
CA LEU A 186 4.67 -14.38 -0.65
C LEU A 186 3.62 -14.68 -1.73
N PHE A 187 4.02 -15.20 -2.88
CA PHE A 187 3.14 -15.48 -4.00
C PHE A 187 2.66 -16.93 -4.01
N SER A 188 1.43 -17.13 -4.48
CA SER A 188 0.87 -18.46 -4.67
C SER A 188 1.66 -19.25 -5.74
N PRO A 189 1.61 -20.61 -5.73
CA PRO A 189 2.23 -21.41 -6.78
C PRO A 189 1.75 -21.05 -8.18
N LYS A 190 0.47 -20.70 -8.32
CA LYS A 190 -0.14 -20.30 -9.60
C LYS A 190 0.44 -18.99 -10.10
N SER A 191 0.52 -17.98 -9.24
CA SER A 191 1.06 -16.65 -9.58
C SER A 191 2.53 -16.71 -9.97
N LYS A 192 3.34 -17.53 -9.28
CA LYS A 192 4.76 -17.74 -9.63
C LYS A 192 4.96 -18.21 -11.08
N SER A 193 3.98 -18.91 -11.65
CA SER A 193 4.05 -19.34 -13.06
C SER A 193 3.41 -18.36 -14.03
N GLN A 194 2.40 -17.58 -13.59
CA GLN A 194 1.61 -16.73 -14.48
C GLN A 194 2.13 -15.30 -14.59
N ILE A 195 2.72 -14.76 -13.50
CA ILE A 195 3.21 -13.38 -13.43
C ILE A 195 4.68 -13.33 -13.00
N ALA A 196 5.50 -14.30 -13.42
CA ALA A 196 6.92 -14.41 -13.05
C ALA A 196 7.69 -13.10 -13.31
N ASP A 197 7.54 -12.53 -14.50
CA ASP A 197 8.20 -11.27 -14.90
C ASP A 197 7.83 -10.12 -13.95
N SER A 198 6.54 -9.99 -13.61
CA SER A 198 6.08 -8.96 -12.67
C SER A 198 6.63 -9.16 -11.25
N ILE A 199 6.83 -10.41 -10.83
CA ILE A 199 7.46 -10.74 -9.54
C ILE A 199 8.94 -10.36 -9.57
N GLU A 200 9.64 -10.64 -10.67
CA GLU A 200 11.05 -10.27 -10.85
C GLU A 200 11.22 -8.75 -10.88
N ASP A 201 10.38 -8.02 -11.61
CA ASP A 201 10.37 -6.56 -11.64
C ASP A 201 10.11 -5.97 -10.24
N PHE A 202 9.15 -6.52 -9.50
CA PHE A 202 8.88 -6.10 -8.13
C PHE A 202 10.10 -6.34 -7.24
N ILE A 203 10.72 -7.52 -7.28
CA ILE A 203 11.94 -7.81 -6.51
C ILE A 203 13.07 -6.85 -6.89
N ALA A 204 13.26 -6.58 -8.18
CA ALA A 204 14.28 -5.66 -8.65
C ALA A 204 14.08 -4.23 -8.12
N SER A 205 12.83 -3.79 -7.97
CA SER A 205 12.50 -2.47 -7.41
C SER A 205 12.96 -2.30 -5.95
N LEU A 206 13.14 -3.40 -5.23
CA LEU A 206 13.54 -3.43 -3.82
C LEU A 206 15.06 -3.38 -3.60
N ALA A 207 15.86 -3.25 -4.66
CA ALA A 207 17.32 -3.37 -4.62
C ALA A 207 18.02 -2.39 -3.65
N ASN A 208 17.43 -1.24 -3.40
CA ASN A 208 18.00 -0.20 -2.54
C ASN A 208 17.30 -0.09 -1.17
N PHE A 209 16.57 -1.11 -0.75
CA PHE A 209 15.87 -1.07 0.54
C PHE A 209 16.86 -1.01 1.71
N SER A 210 16.54 -0.23 2.74
CA SER A 210 17.40 -0.05 3.92
C SER A 210 17.41 -1.31 4.79
N PRO A 211 18.58 -1.89 5.09
CA PRO A 211 18.68 -3.00 6.07
C PRO A 211 18.18 -2.60 7.45
N ASP A 212 18.50 -1.37 7.90
CA ASP A 212 18.09 -0.87 9.22
C ASP A 212 16.57 -0.70 9.32
N ALA A 213 15.91 -0.30 8.22
CA ALA A 213 14.46 -0.22 8.17
C ALA A 213 13.81 -1.61 8.30
N LEU A 214 14.29 -2.62 7.55
CA LEU A 214 13.77 -3.98 7.65
C LEU A 214 13.96 -4.59 9.05
N VAL A 215 15.11 -4.36 9.66
CA VAL A 215 15.39 -4.80 11.03
C VAL A 215 14.42 -4.15 12.01
N SER A 216 14.24 -2.81 11.91
CA SER A 216 13.33 -2.05 12.78
C SER A 216 11.87 -2.51 12.61
N TYR A 217 11.43 -2.78 11.38
CA TYR A 217 10.10 -3.34 11.12
C TYR A 217 9.90 -4.71 11.78
N TYR A 218 10.87 -5.62 11.66
CA TYR A 218 10.78 -6.90 12.33
C TYR A 218 10.73 -6.76 13.85
N GLU A 219 11.54 -5.87 14.42
CA GLU A 219 11.51 -5.59 15.85
C GLU A 219 10.15 -5.02 16.30
N ALA A 220 9.59 -4.10 15.53
CA ALA A 220 8.25 -3.54 15.78
C ALA A 220 7.16 -4.61 15.70
N MET A 221 7.20 -5.48 14.67
CA MET A 221 6.25 -6.57 14.52
C MET A 221 6.30 -7.56 15.70
N MET A 222 7.51 -7.91 16.17
CA MET A 222 7.65 -8.82 17.34
C MET A 222 7.13 -8.21 18.64
N LYS A 223 7.15 -6.90 18.77
CA LYS A 223 6.74 -6.18 19.99
C LYS A 223 5.28 -5.78 20.00
N ARG A 224 4.60 -5.79 18.83
CA ARG A 224 3.22 -5.33 18.75
C ARG A 224 2.29 -6.14 19.65
N PRO A 225 1.35 -5.49 20.34
CA PRO A 225 0.35 -6.18 21.13
C PRO A 225 -0.70 -6.88 20.26
N ASP A 226 -1.47 -7.77 20.85
CA ASP A 226 -2.75 -8.25 20.30
C ASP A 226 -3.76 -7.11 20.27
N ARG A 227 -4.37 -6.86 19.11
CA ARG A 227 -5.37 -5.80 18.90
C ARG A 227 -6.76 -6.33 18.53
N THR A 228 -7.05 -7.59 18.86
CA THR A 228 -8.39 -8.15 18.63
C THR A 228 -9.49 -7.43 19.41
N ALA A 229 -9.14 -6.77 20.52
CA ALA A 229 -10.07 -5.91 21.26
C ALA A 229 -10.59 -4.72 20.40
N ILE A 230 -9.77 -4.18 19.49
CA ILE A 230 -10.19 -3.13 18.57
C ILE A 230 -11.28 -3.65 17.64
N LEU A 231 -11.09 -4.85 17.08
CA LEU A 231 -12.09 -5.49 16.23
C LEU A 231 -13.41 -5.72 16.94
N LYS A 232 -13.37 -6.12 18.21
CA LYS A 232 -14.58 -6.37 19.04
C LYS A 232 -15.35 -5.10 19.38
N ASN A 233 -14.65 -3.99 19.55
CA ASN A 233 -15.23 -2.76 20.09
C ASN A 233 -15.53 -1.70 18.99
N THR A 234 -15.02 -1.89 17.78
CA THR A 234 -15.25 -0.95 16.70
C THR A 234 -16.70 -0.94 16.25
N LYS A 235 -17.23 0.25 15.97
CA LYS A 235 -18.50 0.45 15.26
C LYS A 235 -18.30 0.70 13.76
N ASN A 236 -17.05 0.93 13.36
CA ASN A 236 -16.70 1.18 11.98
C ASN A 236 -16.73 -0.13 11.18
N PRO A 237 -17.17 -0.09 9.92
CA PRO A 237 -17.08 -1.24 9.01
C PRO A 237 -15.64 -1.70 8.83
N VAL A 238 -15.42 -3.02 8.85
CA VAL A 238 -14.10 -3.64 8.68
C VAL A 238 -14.10 -4.55 7.47
N LEU A 239 -13.15 -4.33 6.56
CA LEU A 239 -12.86 -5.20 5.42
C LEU A 239 -11.76 -6.20 5.78
N PHE A 240 -11.99 -7.47 5.47
CA PHE A 240 -10.96 -8.52 5.49
C PHE A 240 -10.79 -9.07 4.08
N ILE A 241 -9.56 -8.99 3.56
CA ILE A 241 -9.16 -9.68 2.33
C ILE A 241 -8.05 -10.65 2.68
N ALA A 242 -8.28 -11.94 2.40
CA ALA A 242 -7.35 -13.03 2.69
C ALA A 242 -7.03 -13.83 1.42
N GLY A 243 -5.81 -14.34 1.32
CA GLY A 243 -5.40 -15.28 0.27
C GLY A 243 -5.55 -16.72 0.76
N GLU A 244 -6.06 -17.60 -0.09
CA GLU A 244 -6.20 -19.03 0.24
C GLU A 244 -4.83 -19.70 0.42
N HIS A 245 -3.80 -19.19 -0.26
CA HIS A 245 -2.43 -19.71 -0.25
C HIS A 245 -1.46 -18.80 0.51
N ASP A 246 -1.96 -17.93 1.41
CA ASP A 246 -1.13 -17.01 2.18
C ASP A 246 -0.38 -17.73 3.30
N ASN A 247 0.96 -17.82 3.17
CA ASN A 247 1.84 -18.42 4.16
C ASN A 247 2.31 -17.43 5.24
N ALA A 248 2.20 -16.13 5.00
CA ALA A 248 2.59 -15.10 5.97
C ALA A 248 1.48 -14.78 6.97
N VAL A 249 0.23 -14.69 6.49
CA VAL A 249 -0.98 -14.54 7.29
C VAL A 249 -1.97 -15.64 6.89
N PRO A 250 -1.91 -16.81 7.53
CA PRO A 250 -2.78 -17.94 7.18
C PRO A 250 -4.26 -17.57 7.19
N LEU A 251 -5.02 -18.10 6.22
CA LEU A 251 -6.46 -17.88 6.11
C LEU A 251 -7.20 -18.19 7.43
N ASP A 252 -6.81 -19.25 8.12
CA ASP A 252 -7.39 -19.61 9.42
C ASP A 252 -7.26 -18.51 10.49
N ASP A 253 -6.16 -17.77 10.47
CA ASP A 253 -5.97 -16.65 11.40
C ASP A 253 -6.92 -15.49 11.07
N VAL A 254 -7.22 -15.24 9.79
CA VAL A 254 -8.23 -14.24 9.39
C VAL A 254 -9.63 -14.71 9.78
N LEU A 255 -9.98 -15.98 9.55
CA LEU A 255 -11.30 -16.55 9.87
C LEU A 255 -11.59 -16.54 11.37
N LYS A 256 -10.57 -16.69 12.23
CA LYS A 256 -10.72 -16.60 13.70
C LYS A 256 -11.10 -15.20 14.21
N GLN A 257 -10.91 -14.16 13.41
CA GLN A 257 -11.11 -12.78 13.86
C GLN A 257 -12.11 -11.98 13.02
N CYS A 258 -12.42 -12.40 11.80
CA CYS A 258 -13.28 -11.65 10.89
C CYS A 258 -14.75 -11.54 11.36
N HIS A 259 -15.17 -12.34 12.33
CA HIS A 259 -16.50 -12.28 12.97
C HIS A 259 -16.56 -11.34 14.19
N LEU A 260 -15.42 -10.76 14.61
CA LEU A 260 -15.38 -9.93 15.82
C LEU A 260 -16.00 -8.54 15.66
N PRO A 261 -15.84 -7.83 14.50
CA PRO A 261 -16.49 -6.53 14.31
C PRO A 261 -18.01 -6.67 14.15
N GLU A 262 -18.72 -5.61 14.53
CA GLU A 262 -20.17 -5.55 14.35
C GLU A 262 -20.57 -5.60 12.87
N LYS A 263 -19.76 -4.97 12.00
CA LYS A 263 -19.94 -4.94 10.54
C LYS A 263 -18.66 -5.39 9.84
N SER A 264 -18.67 -6.59 9.27
CA SER A 264 -17.54 -7.19 8.55
C SER A 264 -17.87 -7.47 7.10
N TYR A 265 -16.92 -7.13 6.22
CA TYR A 265 -16.87 -7.53 4.81
C TYR A 265 -15.72 -8.52 4.65
N ILE A 266 -16.00 -9.72 4.16
CA ILE A 266 -15.01 -10.81 4.16
C ILE A 266 -14.88 -11.36 2.75
N HIS A 267 -13.66 -11.30 2.20
CA HIS A 267 -13.36 -11.79 0.86
C HIS A 267 -12.13 -12.70 0.87
N ILE A 268 -12.23 -13.83 0.18
CA ILE A 268 -11.13 -14.79 0.01
C ILE A 268 -10.70 -14.79 -1.45
N LEU A 269 -9.43 -14.49 -1.67
CA LEU A 269 -8.77 -14.56 -2.98
C LEU A 269 -8.24 -16.00 -3.16
N LYS A 270 -8.95 -16.79 -3.96
CA LYS A 270 -8.73 -18.24 -4.06
C LYS A 270 -7.42 -18.64 -4.75
N ASN A 271 -6.84 -17.75 -5.55
CA ASN A 271 -5.61 -18.03 -6.28
C ASN A 271 -4.43 -17.22 -5.75
N SER A 272 -4.61 -16.46 -4.66
CA SER A 272 -3.60 -15.58 -4.11
C SER A 272 -2.88 -16.18 -2.92
N GLY A 273 -1.59 -15.88 -2.81
CA GLY A 273 -0.82 -15.95 -1.58
C GLY A 273 -1.01 -14.66 -0.78
N HIS A 274 0.09 -13.98 -0.47
CA HIS A 274 0.13 -12.77 0.35
C HIS A 274 0.01 -11.47 -0.45
N MET A 275 0.16 -11.52 -1.77
CA MET A 275 0.24 -10.33 -2.65
C MET A 275 -1.02 -10.20 -3.53
N GLY A 276 -2.19 -10.36 -2.94
CA GLY A 276 -3.47 -10.39 -3.65
C GLY A 276 -3.75 -9.17 -4.53
N MET A 277 -3.20 -7.99 -4.21
CA MET A 277 -3.27 -6.79 -5.03
C MET A 277 -2.55 -6.95 -6.39
N MET A 278 -1.58 -7.84 -6.47
CA MET A 278 -0.83 -8.18 -7.69
C MET A 278 -1.32 -9.50 -8.33
N GLU A 279 -1.75 -10.47 -7.50
CA GLU A 279 -2.07 -11.84 -7.94
C GLU A 279 -3.49 -11.97 -8.53
N GLU A 280 -4.46 -11.30 -7.93
CA GLU A 280 -5.85 -11.23 -8.39
C GLU A 280 -6.30 -9.76 -8.47
N THR A 281 -5.55 -8.94 -9.21
CA THR A 281 -5.65 -7.48 -9.26
C THR A 281 -7.08 -6.98 -9.53
N GLU A 282 -7.74 -7.51 -10.56
CA GLU A 282 -9.10 -7.08 -10.93
C GLU A 282 -10.10 -7.36 -9.81
N LYS A 283 -10.00 -8.54 -9.20
CA LYS A 283 -10.88 -8.93 -8.10
C LYS A 283 -10.61 -8.11 -6.85
N ALA A 284 -9.33 -7.85 -6.52
CA ALA A 284 -8.95 -6.98 -5.43
C ALA A 284 -9.49 -5.56 -5.62
N ASN A 285 -9.41 -5.02 -6.84
CA ASN A 285 -9.96 -3.70 -7.19
C ASN A 285 -11.48 -3.64 -7.01
N GLN A 286 -12.21 -4.64 -7.50
CA GLN A 286 -13.67 -4.73 -7.35
C GLN A 286 -14.09 -4.81 -5.87
N ILE A 287 -13.40 -5.64 -5.07
CA ILE A 287 -13.66 -5.76 -3.64
C ILE A 287 -13.44 -4.43 -2.91
N LEU A 288 -12.35 -3.73 -3.22
CA LEU A 288 -12.07 -2.43 -2.63
C LEU A 288 -13.13 -1.40 -2.99
N GLU A 289 -13.53 -1.31 -4.27
CA GLU A 289 -14.58 -0.38 -4.70
C GLU A 289 -15.92 -0.72 -4.05
N GLU A 290 -16.32 -1.99 -4.04
CA GLU A 290 -17.56 -2.45 -3.39
C GLU A 290 -17.60 -2.08 -1.91
N PHE A 291 -16.50 -2.29 -1.18
CA PHE A 291 -16.40 -1.88 0.22
C PHE A 291 -16.49 -0.37 0.39
N LEU A 292 -15.76 0.40 -0.41
CA LEU A 292 -15.70 1.85 -0.32
C LEU A 292 -17.06 2.51 -0.64
N ASP A 293 -17.89 1.89 -1.47
CA ASP A 293 -19.22 2.37 -1.83
C ASP A 293 -20.31 2.02 -0.79
N ASN A 294 -20.14 0.92 -0.03
CA ASN A 294 -21.19 0.33 0.82
C ASN A 294 -20.90 0.39 2.32
N LYS A 295 -19.77 0.94 2.76
CA LYS A 295 -19.38 1.06 4.16
C LYS A 295 -20.22 2.02 4.97
#